data_f38ebd41e98b4fa86af141ad29d97716
#
_entry.id   f38ebd41e98b4fa86af141ad29d97716
#
_cell.length_a   1.000
_cell.length_b   1.000
_cell.length_c   1.000
_cell.angle_alpha   90.00
_cell.angle_beta   90.00
_cell.angle_gamma   90.00
#
_symmetry.space_group_name_H-M   'P 1'
#
loop_
_entity.id
_entity.type
_entity.pdbx_description
1 polymer ?
#
loop_
_entity_poly.entity_id
_entity_poly.type
_entity_poly.pdbx_seq_one_letter_code
_entity_poly.pdbx_strand_id
1 'polypeptide(L)'
;MTTRNIIDLSQPITPASPAPCDPPVEFRTVASHSPDSPYQMMWFGMTDHTGTHIDAPLHFVPGGKPIDEADLSALYSMPGVFLDFTAVSCFHKIDAGDVDRELKQY
;
A
#
# COMPACT_ATOMS: atom_id res chain seq x y z
N MET A 1 -24.21 18.99 1.94
CA MET A 1 -23.03 18.12 2.21
C MET A 1 -22.83 17.23 1.00
N THR A 2 -21.77 17.41 0.24
CA THR A 2 -21.43 16.53 -0.88
C THR A 2 -21.00 15.19 -0.31
N THR A 3 -21.78 14.13 -0.56
CA THR A 3 -21.36 12.75 -0.26
C THR A 3 -20.12 12.43 -1.10
N ARG A 4 -18.97 12.28 -0.48
CA ARG A 4 -17.78 11.78 -1.18
C ARG A 4 -17.95 10.27 -1.34
N ASN A 5 -17.89 9.78 -2.56
CA ASN A 5 -17.77 8.35 -2.81
C ASN A 5 -16.34 7.93 -2.49
N ILE A 6 -16.20 6.95 -1.59
CA ILE A 6 -14.90 6.34 -1.27
C ILE A 6 -14.87 5.00 -1.98
N ILE A 7 -13.82 4.79 -2.77
CA ILE A 7 -13.55 3.52 -3.44
C ILE A 7 -12.28 2.93 -2.80
N ASP A 8 -12.43 1.77 -2.17
CA ASP A 8 -11.29 1.04 -1.60
C ASP A 8 -10.58 0.27 -2.71
N LEU A 9 -9.34 0.64 -2.98
CA LEU A 9 -8.46 -0.02 -3.95
C LEU A 9 -7.43 -0.95 -3.29
N SER A 10 -7.50 -1.11 -1.97
CA SER A 10 -6.55 -1.94 -1.22
C SER A 10 -6.71 -3.41 -1.57
N GLN A 11 -5.59 -4.11 -1.67
CA GLN A 11 -5.58 -5.56 -1.82
C GLN A 11 -5.76 -6.23 -0.45
N PRO A 12 -6.56 -7.32 -0.36
CA PRO A 12 -6.63 -8.11 0.87
C PRO A 12 -5.26 -8.67 1.25
N ILE A 13 -4.91 -8.60 2.54
CA ILE A 13 -3.70 -9.25 3.05
C ILE A 13 -4.02 -10.70 3.38
N THR A 14 -3.33 -11.62 2.72
CA THR A 14 -3.48 -13.07 2.87
C THR A 14 -2.10 -13.73 2.95
N PRO A 15 -2.00 -15.00 3.31
CA PRO A 15 -0.72 -15.73 3.23
C PRO A 15 -0.08 -15.74 1.83
N ALA A 16 -0.85 -15.46 0.78
CA ALA A 16 -0.38 -15.39 -0.60
C ALA A 16 -0.03 -13.95 -1.06
N SER A 17 -0.12 -12.96 -0.17
CA SER A 17 0.08 -11.54 -0.50
C SER A 17 1.54 -11.07 -0.59
N PRO A 18 2.56 -11.76 -0.05
CA PRO A 18 3.93 -11.25 -0.10
C PRO A 18 4.49 -11.24 -1.53
N ALA A 19 5.40 -10.32 -1.80
CA ALA A 19 6.21 -10.34 -3.01
C ALA A 19 7.11 -11.59 -3.03
N PRO A 20 7.63 -12.02 -4.21
CA PRO A 20 8.38 -13.27 -4.35
C PRO A 20 9.58 -13.45 -3.42
N CYS A 21 10.15 -12.36 -2.91
CA CYS A 21 11.33 -12.37 -2.02
C CYS A 21 10.99 -12.16 -0.55
N ASP A 22 9.72 -11.89 -0.23
CA ASP A 22 9.29 -11.62 1.13
C ASP A 22 8.96 -12.90 1.89
N PRO A 23 9.16 -12.93 3.22
CA PRO A 23 8.64 -14.00 4.04
C PRO A 23 7.10 -14.06 3.97
N PRO A 24 6.51 -15.25 4.14
CA PRO A 24 5.07 -15.39 4.10
C PRO A 24 4.39 -14.60 5.21
N VAL A 25 3.18 -14.10 4.90
CA VAL A 25 2.33 -13.52 5.93
C VAL A 25 1.81 -14.63 6.85
N GLU A 26 1.92 -14.41 8.14
CA GLU A 26 1.46 -15.35 9.15
C GLU A 26 0.30 -14.77 9.96
N PHE A 27 -0.74 -15.58 10.15
CA PHE A 27 -1.86 -15.27 11.05
C PHE A 27 -1.99 -16.36 12.10
N ARG A 28 -2.15 -15.96 13.37
CA ARG A 28 -2.33 -16.87 14.49
C ARG A 28 -3.41 -16.35 15.42
N THR A 29 -4.41 -17.17 15.70
CA THR A 29 -5.40 -16.86 16.72
C THR A 29 -4.74 -16.95 18.10
N VAL A 30 -4.81 -15.88 18.87
CA VAL A 30 -4.31 -15.79 20.25
C VAL A 30 -5.43 -16.05 21.24
N ALA A 31 -6.63 -15.52 20.97
CA ALA A 31 -7.82 -15.76 21.76
C ALA A 31 -9.05 -15.84 20.84
N SER A 32 -10.02 -16.63 21.24
CA SER A 32 -11.33 -16.75 20.58
C SER A 32 -12.44 -16.54 21.59
N HIS A 33 -13.60 -16.07 21.13
CA HIS A 33 -14.78 -15.96 21.96
C HIS A 33 -15.12 -17.30 22.63
N SER A 34 -15.25 -17.30 23.94
CA SER A 34 -15.68 -18.43 24.76
C SER A 34 -16.33 -17.89 26.04
N PRO A 35 -16.95 -18.73 26.88
CA PRO A 35 -17.44 -18.30 28.19
C PRO A 35 -16.38 -17.61 29.06
N ASP A 36 -15.11 -17.97 28.88
CA ASP A 36 -13.98 -17.45 29.66
C ASP A 36 -13.21 -16.33 28.92
N SER A 37 -13.57 -16.05 27.66
CA SER A 37 -12.91 -15.03 26.83
C SER A 37 -13.94 -14.21 26.06
N PRO A 38 -14.21 -12.96 26.47
CA PRO A 38 -15.21 -12.11 25.81
C PRO A 38 -14.74 -11.47 24.52
N TYR A 39 -13.52 -11.75 24.05
CA TYR A 39 -12.92 -11.13 22.87
C TYR A 39 -12.22 -12.17 21.99
N GLN A 40 -12.00 -11.76 20.74
CA GLN A 40 -11.13 -12.45 19.79
C GLN A 40 -9.88 -11.60 19.57
N MET A 41 -8.73 -12.26 19.51
CA MET A 41 -7.44 -11.62 19.24
C MET A 41 -6.65 -12.44 18.24
N MET A 42 -6.10 -11.75 17.25
CA MET A 42 -5.20 -12.31 16.24
C MET A 42 -3.81 -11.72 16.42
N TRP A 43 -2.80 -12.54 16.28
CA TRP A 43 -1.45 -12.12 16.00
C TRP A 43 -1.20 -12.25 14.50
N PHE A 44 -0.50 -11.30 13.92
CA PHE A 44 -0.04 -11.40 12.54
C PHE A 44 1.42 -10.94 12.41
N GLY A 45 2.16 -11.59 11.50
CA GLY A 45 3.51 -11.23 11.12
C GLY A 45 3.58 -11.04 9.61
N MET A 46 4.19 -9.93 9.18
CA MET A 46 4.40 -9.60 7.77
C MET A 46 5.52 -8.57 7.66
N THR A 47 6.05 -8.38 6.44
CA THR A 47 6.94 -7.26 6.17
C THR A 47 6.13 -5.96 6.01
N ASP A 48 6.78 -4.83 6.17
CA ASP A 48 6.21 -3.49 5.96
C ASP A 48 5.87 -3.20 4.49
N HIS A 49 6.34 -4.04 3.55
CA HIS A 49 6.03 -3.97 2.12
C HIS A 49 4.94 -4.95 1.67
N THR A 50 4.18 -5.52 2.60
CA THR A 50 3.11 -6.46 2.28
C THR A 50 1.83 -5.74 1.83
N GLY A 51 1.25 -6.18 0.71
CA GLY A 51 -0.04 -5.68 0.22
C GLY A 51 0.03 -4.24 -0.29
N THR A 52 -1.09 -3.51 -0.17
CA THR A 52 -1.16 -2.10 -0.56
C THR A 52 -0.57 -1.22 0.54
N HIS A 53 0.54 -0.58 0.26
CA HIS A 53 1.30 0.19 1.25
C HIS A 53 1.95 1.44 0.63
N ILE A 54 2.59 2.23 1.46
CA ILE A 54 3.37 3.41 1.08
C ILE A 54 4.81 3.19 1.55
N ASP A 55 5.77 3.39 0.64
CA ASP A 55 7.18 3.38 0.97
C ASP A 55 7.61 4.71 1.60
N ALA A 56 8.28 4.64 2.73
CA ALA A 56 8.97 5.79 3.29
C ALA A 56 10.27 6.09 2.50
N PRO A 57 10.74 7.35 2.45
CA PRO A 57 12.05 7.66 1.86
C PRO A 57 13.20 6.82 2.40
N LEU A 58 13.15 6.43 3.66
CA LEU A 58 14.15 5.58 4.31
C LEU A 58 14.31 4.21 3.62
N HIS A 59 13.27 3.72 2.92
CA HIS A 59 13.33 2.42 2.23
C HIS A 59 14.50 2.34 1.22
N PHE A 60 14.71 3.39 0.43
CA PHE A 60 15.77 3.42 -0.59
C PHE A 60 16.87 4.46 -0.32
N VAL A 61 16.62 5.44 0.56
CA VAL A 61 17.53 6.54 0.81
C VAL A 61 18.14 6.40 2.19
N PRO A 62 19.45 6.06 2.32
CA PRO A 62 20.12 6.02 3.61
C PRO A 62 19.98 7.36 4.35
N GLY A 63 19.46 7.32 5.58
CA GLY A 63 19.16 8.52 6.37
C GLY A 63 17.92 9.29 5.92
N GLY A 64 17.13 8.73 5.01
CA GLY A 64 15.82 9.26 4.63
C GLY A 64 14.83 9.21 5.81
N LYS A 65 13.73 9.94 5.69
CA LYS A 65 12.69 9.96 6.73
C LYS A 65 11.96 8.62 6.82
N PRO A 66 11.75 8.10 8.04
CA PRO A 66 10.88 6.96 8.27
C PRO A 66 9.39 7.34 8.10
N ILE A 67 8.50 6.32 8.08
CA ILE A 67 7.07 6.56 7.80
C ILE A 67 6.35 7.35 8.90
N ASP A 68 6.79 7.23 10.14
CA ASP A 68 6.23 7.96 11.30
C ASP A 68 6.56 9.45 11.30
N GLU A 69 7.52 9.88 10.48
CA GLU A 69 7.82 11.29 10.20
C GLU A 69 7.11 11.84 8.94
N ALA A 70 6.27 11.03 8.29
CA ALA A 70 5.55 11.46 7.10
C ALA A 70 4.49 12.52 7.44
N ASP A 71 4.38 13.54 6.59
CA ASP A 71 3.30 14.51 6.69
C ASP A 71 1.99 13.88 6.21
N LEU A 72 1.09 13.57 7.15
CA LEU A 72 -0.21 12.98 6.86
C LEU A 72 -1.06 13.86 5.93
N SER A 73 -0.86 15.18 5.93
CA SER A 73 -1.58 16.07 5.00
C SER A 73 -1.20 15.82 3.54
N ALA A 74 0.02 15.35 3.28
CA ALA A 74 0.49 14.95 1.96
C ALA A 74 0.00 13.56 1.52
N LEU A 75 -0.65 12.82 2.42
CA LEU A 75 -1.16 11.46 2.15
C LEU A 75 -2.70 11.40 2.10
N TYR A 76 -3.38 12.48 2.46
CA TYR A 76 -4.83 12.50 2.58
C TYR A 76 -5.47 13.50 1.62
N SER A 77 -6.45 13.02 0.83
CA SER A 77 -7.30 13.87 -0.03
C SER A 77 -6.53 14.81 -0.97
N MET A 78 -5.38 14.36 -1.44
CA MET A 78 -4.57 15.12 -2.40
C MET A 78 -5.23 15.13 -3.78
N PRO A 79 -5.10 16.22 -4.55
CA PRO A 79 -5.35 16.20 -5.98
C PRO A 79 -4.44 15.16 -6.64
N GLY A 80 -5.00 14.34 -7.51
CA GLY A 80 -4.25 13.31 -8.22
C GLY A 80 -4.55 13.33 -9.71
N VAL A 81 -3.63 12.79 -10.49
CA VAL A 81 -3.79 12.55 -11.92
C VAL A 81 -3.66 11.05 -12.16
N PHE A 82 -4.58 10.49 -12.94
CA PHE A 82 -4.48 9.11 -13.39
C PHE A 82 -3.73 9.06 -14.72
N LEU A 83 -2.59 8.37 -14.76
CA LEU A 83 -1.81 8.16 -15.98
C LEU A 83 -2.02 6.72 -16.45
N ASP A 84 -2.49 6.56 -17.69
CA ASP A 84 -2.77 5.23 -18.25
C ASP A 84 -1.58 4.72 -19.07
N PHE A 85 -0.90 3.71 -18.53
CA PHE A 85 0.20 3.00 -19.18
C PHE A 85 -0.17 1.58 -19.64
N THR A 86 -1.46 1.26 -19.75
CA THR A 86 -1.90 -0.09 -20.16
C THR A 86 -1.48 -0.47 -21.57
N ALA A 87 -1.19 0.51 -22.44
CA ALA A 87 -0.75 0.30 -23.81
C ALA A 87 0.77 0.03 -23.96
N VAL A 88 1.57 0.21 -22.88
CA VAL A 88 3.01 -0.07 -22.97
C VAL A 88 3.29 -1.56 -22.92
N SER A 89 4.40 -1.99 -23.51
CA SER A 89 4.79 -3.41 -23.53
C SER A 89 5.11 -3.91 -22.12
N CYS A 90 4.86 -5.20 -21.88
CA CYS A 90 5.34 -5.89 -20.68
C CYS A 90 6.85 -5.70 -20.56
N PHE A 91 7.36 -5.39 -19.37
CA PHE A 91 8.76 -5.04 -19.07
C PHE A 91 9.23 -3.64 -19.54
N HIS A 92 8.36 -2.80 -20.09
CA HIS A 92 8.70 -1.39 -20.32
C HIS A 92 8.96 -0.69 -18.98
N LYS A 93 10.10 -0.04 -18.87
CA LYS A 93 10.41 0.82 -17.71
C LYS A 93 9.86 2.20 -17.99
N ILE A 94 8.81 2.60 -17.29
CA ILE A 94 8.22 3.93 -17.37
C ILE A 94 9.28 4.94 -16.93
N ASP A 95 9.60 5.88 -17.80
CA ASP A 95 10.56 6.97 -17.53
C ASP A 95 9.87 8.35 -17.48
N ALA A 96 10.64 9.38 -17.18
CA ALA A 96 10.11 10.74 -17.10
C ALA A 96 9.48 11.23 -18.43
N GLY A 97 10.00 10.79 -19.59
CA GLY A 97 9.44 11.14 -20.88
C GLY A 97 8.07 10.50 -21.13
N ASP A 98 7.85 9.30 -20.59
CA ASP A 98 6.54 8.63 -20.62
C ASP A 98 5.53 9.41 -19.78
N VAL A 99 5.93 9.77 -18.56
CA VAL A 99 5.10 10.57 -17.64
C VAL A 99 4.76 11.94 -18.26
N ASP A 100 5.74 12.64 -18.80
CA ASP A 100 5.55 13.95 -19.43
C ASP A 100 4.61 13.88 -20.64
N ARG A 101 4.64 12.78 -21.39
CA ARG A 101 3.75 12.55 -22.53
C ARG A 101 2.30 12.39 -22.07
N GLU A 102 2.06 11.60 -21.03
CA GLU A 102 0.73 11.39 -20.49
C GLU A 102 0.17 12.64 -19.79
N LEU A 103 1.01 13.39 -19.09
CA LEU A 103 0.60 14.64 -18.43
C LEU A 103 0.14 15.74 -19.42
N LYS A 104 0.58 15.71 -20.67
CA LYS A 104 0.14 16.69 -21.70
C LYS A 104 -1.34 16.59 -22.06
N GLN A 105 -2.04 15.54 -21.60
CA GLN A 105 -3.47 15.35 -21.83
C GLN A 105 -4.33 16.14 -20.82
N TYR A 106 -3.73 16.67 -19.77
CA TYR A 106 -4.36 17.44 -18.70
C TYR A 106 -3.94 18.90 -18.70
#